data_4db32b09b8aa3c528fc63f8f5ffeb212
#
_entry.id   4db32b09b8aa3c528fc63f8f5ffeb212
#
_cell.length_a   1.000
_cell.length_b   1.000
_cell.length_c   1.000
_cell.angle_alpha   90.00
_cell.angle_beta   90.00
_cell.angle_gamma   90.00
#
_symmetry.space_group_name_H-M   'P 1'
#
loop_
_entity.id
_entity.type
_entity.pdbx_description
1 polymer ?
#
loop_
_entity_poly.entity_id
_entity_poly.type
_entity_poly.pdbx_seq_one_letter_code
_entity_poly.pdbx_strand_id
1 'polypeptide(L)'
;MSAAEVNGDGLLKMSELAEASGVSAGTIKHYLREGLLPEPVKTSRNMAYYPPEFVDRIRLIKRLQEERFLPLKAIKDVLDAQERSRTSAAEVRKRYGVPKEVLDRLAEIGLLTPNRRGYSPSDVAIIEAISRFRAGGYDEQIGFTVYDTLRYKAALEELVRQEVDVVMERLAGEVPPERVVEMLEAGAQPLKDLIAALHTKLMVAELERRR
;
A
#
# COMPACT_ATOMS: atom_id res chain seq x y z
N MET A 1 -25.67 -12.21 -3.08
CA MET A 1 -25.35 -10.85 -3.50
C MET A 1 -26.25 -9.92 -2.68
N SER A 2 -25.75 -9.46 -1.54
CA SER A 2 -26.44 -8.46 -0.72
C SER A 2 -25.72 -7.13 -0.95
N ALA A 3 -26.43 -6.18 -1.55
CA ALA A 3 -25.92 -4.84 -1.80
C ALA A 3 -25.81 -4.13 -0.44
N ALA A 4 -24.57 -3.81 -0.03
CA ALA A 4 -24.35 -2.88 1.05
C ALA A 4 -24.94 -1.53 0.63
N GLU A 5 -25.93 -1.02 1.35
CA GLU A 5 -26.41 0.35 1.20
C GLU A 5 -25.29 1.29 1.62
N VAL A 6 -24.57 1.79 0.64
CA VAL A 6 -23.57 2.86 0.81
C VAL A 6 -24.36 4.13 1.11
N ASN A 7 -24.31 4.61 2.35
CA ASN A 7 -24.84 5.93 2.69
C ASN A 7 -24.09 6.99 1.86
N GLY A 8 -24.76 8.10 1.49
CA GLY A 8 -24.32 9.11 0.51
C GLY A 8 -22.91 9.68 0.63
N ASP A 9 -22.14 9.33 1.66
CA ASP A 9 -20.72 9.69 1.87
C ASP A 9 -19.75 8.50 1.71
N GLY A 10 -20.20 7.32 1.26
CA GLY A 10 -19.36 6.12 1.13
C GLY A 10 -18.91 5.50 2.46
N LEU A 11 -19.49 5.88 3.58
CA LEU A 11 -19.14 5.40 4.91
C LEU A 11 -19.85 4.07 5.23
N LEU A 12 -19.13 3.14 5.84
CA LEU A 12 -19.62 1.80 6.21
C LEU A 12 -20.18 1.77 7.63
N LYS A 13 -21.20 0.97 7.87
CA LYS A 13 -21.62 0.56 9.22
C LYS A 13 -20.67 -0.52 9.76
N MET A 14 -20.70 -0.78 11.07
CA MET A 14 -19.87 -1.82 11.68
C MET A 14 -20.09 -3.21 11.07
N SER A 15 -21.32 -3.56 10.72
CA SER A 15 -21.65 -4.85 10.08
C SER A 15 -21.05 -4.96 8.67
N GLU A 16 -21.15 -3.91 7.87
CA GLU A 16 -20.58 -3.83 6.53
C GLU A 16 -19.06 -3.85 6.56
N LEU A 17 -18.46 -3.14 7.52
CA LEU A 17 -17.01 -3.16 7.75
C LEU A 17 -16.50 -4.56 8.15
N ALA A 18 -17.25 -5.27 9.00
CA ALA A 18 -16.92 -6.62 9.42
C ALA A 18 -17.01 -7.61 8.24
N GLU A 19 -18.08 -7.53 7.45
CA GLU A 19 -18.26 -8.33 6.25
C GLU A 19 -17.16 -8.06 5.21
N ALA A 20 -16.91 -6.79 4.90
CA ALA A 20 -15.92 -6.40 3.90
C ALA A 20 -14.48 -6.75 4.30
N SER A 21 -14.14 -6.65 5.59
CA SER A 21 -12.78 -6.96 6.10
C SER A 21 -12.55 -8.45 6.39
N GLY A 22 -13.62 -9.25 6.52
CA GLY A 22 -13.54 -10.63 6.98
C GLY A 22 -13.10 -10.77 8.44
N VAL A 23 -13.38 -9.75 9.28
CA VAL A 23 -13.00 -9.70 10.69
C VAL A 23 -14.23 -9.41 11.55
N SER A 24 -14.38 -10.12 12.68
CA SER A 24 -15.56 -9.94 13.55
C SER A 24 -15.67 -8.51 14.10
N ALA A 25 -16.90 -8.03 14.29
CA ALA A 25 -17.15 -6.72 14.89
C ALA A 25 -16.52 -6.59 16.31
N GLY A 26 -16.41 -7.70 17.06
CA GLY A 26 -15.72 -7.75 18.35
C GLY A 26 -14.22 -7.45 18.22
N THR A 27 -13.56 -8.08 17.25
CA THR A 27 -12.15 -7.87 16.94
C THR A 27 -11.90 -6.44 16.42
N ILE A 28 -12.78 -5.92 15.57
CA ILE A 28 -12.68 -4.52 15.09
C ILE A 28 -12.78 -3.54 16.26
N LYS A 29 -13.73 -3.75 17.20
CA LYS A 29 -13.83 -2.95 18.42
C LYS A 29 -12.58 -3.06 19.29
N HIS A 30 -11.95 -4.23 19.34
CA HIS A 30 -10.67 -4.40 20.02
C HIS A 30 -9.57 -3.55 19.35
N TYR A 31 -9.43 -3.60 18.02
CA TYR A 31 -8.48 -2.78 17.28
C TYR A 31 -8.70 -1.27 17.48
N LEU A 32 -9.94 -0.82 17.54
CA LEU A 32 -10.27 0.58 17.86
C LEU A 32 -9.81 0.96 19.28
N ARG A 33 -10.05 0.11 20.26
CA ARG A 33 -9.66 0.34 21.67
C ARG A 33 -8.13 0.37 21.84
N GLU A 34 -7.41 -0.50 21.12
CA GLU A 34 -5.94 -0.51 21.12
C GLU A 34 -5.33 0.65 20.28
N GLY A 35 -6.17 1.45 19.62
CA GLY A 35 -5.73 2.56 18.78
C GLY A 35 -5.02 2.14 17.49
N LEU A 36 -5.29 0.93 17.00
CA LEU A 36 -4.82 0.42 15.71
C LEU A 36 -5.61 1.00 14.54
N LEU A 37 -6.86 1.40 14.78
CA LEU A 37 -7.72 2.09 13.84
C LEU A 37 -7.95 3.53 14.31
N PRO A 38 -8.05 4.50 13.38
CA PRO A 38 -8.44 5.86 13.72
C PRO A 38 -9.84 5.91 14.34
N GLU A 39 -10.19 7.05 14.94
CA GLU A 39 -11.55 7.23 15.45
C GLU A 39 -12.58 7.19 14.31
N PRO A 40 -13.72 6.50 14.52
CA PRO A 40 -14.81 6.49 13.56
C PRO A 40 -15.49 7.84 13.44
N VAL A 41 -16.18 8.07 12.33
CA VAL A 41 -17.04 9.25 12.15
C VAL A 41 -18.30 9.06 12.98
N LYS A 42 -18.46 9.81 14.08
CA LYS A 42 -19.65 9.78 14.93
C LYS A 42 -20.69 10.74 14.37
N THR A 43 -21.85 10.23 13.97
CA THR A 43 -22.97 11.05 13.48
C THR A 43 -24.03 11.29 14.55
N SER A 44 -24.04 10.46 15.62
CA SER A 44 -24.86 10.62 16.81
C SER A 44 -24.26 9.89 18.00
N ARG A 45 -24.89 10.01 19.18
CA ARG A 45 -24.41 9.37 20.43
C ARG A 45 -24.25 7.85 20.31
N ASN A 46 -25.02 7.19 19.43
CA ASN A 46 -25.04 5.73 19.30
C ASN A 46 -24.70 5.22 17.89
N MET A 47 -24.37 6.10 16.94
CA MET A 47 -24.06 5.71 15.56
C MET A 47 -22.67 6.16 15.16
N ALA A 48 -21.85 5.18 14.81
CA ALA A 48 -20.51 5.39 14.26
C ALA A 48 -20.44 4.78 12.86
N TYR A 49 -19.83 5.52 11.96
CA TYR A 49 -19.57 5.11 10.59
C TYR A 49 -18.06 5.06 10.33
N TYR A 50 -17.66 4.19 9.42
CA TYR A 50 -16.27 3.85 9.17
C TYR A 50 -15.91 4.14 7.71
N PRO A 51 -14.86 4.91 7.44
CA PRO A 51 -14.34 5.10 6.10
C PRO A 51 -13.96 3.77 5.43
N PRO A 52 -14.14 3.60 4.11
CA PRO A 52 -13.81 2.37 3.38
C PRO A 52 -12.35 1.93 3.55
N GLU A 53 -11.43 2.88 3.70
CA GLU A 53 -10.02 2.63 3.95
C GLU A 53 -9.73 1.81 5.22
N PHE A 54 -10.71 1.71 6.14
CA PHE A 54 -10.58 0.82 7.32
C PHE A 54 -10.54 -0.65 6.93
N VAL A 55 -11.17 -1.04 5.83
CA VAL A 55 -11.18 -2.43 5.35
C VAL A 55 -9.75 -2.91 5.12
N ASP A 56 -8.97 -2.16 4.35
CA ASP A 56 -7.61 -2.54 4.01
C ASP A 56 -6.67 -2.48 5.24
N ARG A 57 -6.87 -1.48 6.10
CA ARG A 57 -6.11 -1.39 7.35
C ARG A 57 -6.41 -2.56 8.29
N ILE A 58 -7.67 -2.99 8.41
CA ILE A 58 -8.07 -4.16 9.21
C ILE A 58 -7.46 -5.44 8.63
N ARG A 59 -7.52 -5.63 7.33
CA ARG A 59 -6.90 -6.76 6.64
C ARG A 59 -5.38 -6.79 6.85
N LEU A 60 -4.72 -5.63 6.81
CA LEU A 60 -3.29 -5.52 7.09
C LEU A 60 -2.97 -5.92 8.53
N ILE A 61 -3.71 -5.39 9.53
CA ILE A 61 -3.54 -5.75 10.94
C ILE A 61 -3.70 -7.26 11.14
N LYS A 62 -4.77 -7.84 10.55
CA LYS A 62 -5.03 -9.27 10.63
C LYS A 62 -3.86 -10.09 10.07
N ARG A 63 -3.37 -9.74 8.88
CA ARG A 63 -2.21 -10.41 8.27
C ARG A 63 -0.96 -10.31 9.13
N LEU A 64 -0.66 -9.13 9.66
CA LEU A 64 0.50 -8.92 10.53
C LEU A 64 0.42 -9.73 11.82
N GLN A 65 -0.79 -9.96 12.35
CA GLN A 65 -1.01 -10.81 13.52
C GLN A 65 -0.93 -12.32 13.18
N GLU A 66 -1.61 -12.75 12.12
CA GLU A 66 -1.77 -14.17 11.78
C GLU A 66 -0.54 -14.74 11.06
N GLU A 67 0.05 -13.96 10.14
CA GLU A 67 1.15 -14.42 9.30
C GLU A 67 2.53 -14.08 9.88
N ARG A 68 2.64 -12.99 10.65
CA ARG A 68 3.92 -12.52 11.21
C ARG A 68 4.00 -12.57 12.73
N PHE A 69 2.95 -13.00 13.40
CA PHE A 69 2.87 -13.12 14.87
C PHE A 69 3.29 -11.83 15.60
N LEU A 70 3.13 -10.65 14.97
CA LEU A 70 3.54 -9.39 15.57
C LEU A 70 2.58 -8.99 16.71
N PRO A 71 3.10 -8.56 17.85
CA PRO A 71 2.29 -8.00 18.91
C PRO A 71 1.54 -6.74 18.43
N LEU A 72 0.31 -6.52 18.90
CA LEU A 72 -0.50 -5.35 18.51
C LEU A 72 0.23 -4.02 18.71
N LYS A 73 1.08 -3.92 19.73
CA LYS A 73 1.89 -2.72 19.98
C LYS A 73 2.89 -2.46 18.84
N ALA A 74 3.62 -3.47 18.38
CA ALA A 74 4.56 -3.33 17.27
C ALA A 74 3.83 -2.97 15.96
N ILE A 75 2.66 -3.59 15.71
CA ILE A 75 1.80 -3.23 14.58
C ILE A 75 1.38 -1.76 14.66
N LYS A 76 0.97 -1.30 15.83
CA LYS A 76 0.60 0.11 16.05
C LYS A 76 1.74 1.06 15.73
N ASP A 77 2.93 0.79 16.25
CA ASP A 77 4.11 1.64 16.05
C ASP A 77 4.46 1.77 14.54
N VAL A 78 4.36 0.68 13.78
CA VAL A 78 4.56 0.67 12.32
C VAL A 78 3.48 1.51 11.61
N LEU A 79 2.20 1.30 11.96
CA LEU A 79 1.09 2.04 11.35
C LEU A 79 1.17 3.54 11.67
N ASP A 80 1.50 3.91 12.90
CA ASP A 80 1.63 5.30 13.33
C ASP A 80 2.83 6.00 12.68
N ALA A 81 3.93 5.29 12.48
CA ALA A 81 5.09 5.80 11.75
C ALA A 81 4.72 6.09 10.28
N GLN A 82 4.03 5.18 9.61
CA GLN A 82 3.54 5.40 8.24
C GLN A 82 2.59 6.58 8.14
N GLU A 83 1.67 6.75 9.09
CA GLU A 83 0.72 7.86 9.08
C GLU A 83 1.38 9.23 9.34
N ARG A 84 2.39 9.29 10.21
CA ARG A 84 3.14 10.53 10.49
C ARG A 84 3.98 10.99 9.29
N SER A 85 4.38 10.07 8.44
CA SER A 85 5.26 10.34 7.29
C SER A 85 4.49 10.65 6.00
N ARG A 86 3.17 10.86 6.06
CA ARG A 86 2.38 11.18 4.87
C ARG A 86 2.60 12.63 4.42
N THR A 87 2.61 12.81 3.10
CA THR A 87 2.77 14.10 2.44
C THR A 87 1.43 14.53 1.83
N SER A 88 1.02 15.78 2.09
CA SER A 88 -0.26 16.29 1.56
C SER A 88 -0.28 16.34 0.03
N ALA A 89 -1.47 16.20 -0.56
CA ALA A 89 -1.65 16.29 -2.02
C ALA A 89 -1.20 17.64 -2.59
N ALA A 90 -1.37 18.72 -1.84
CA ALA A 90 -0.91 20.05 -2.25
C ALA A 90 0.62 20.13 -2.32
N GLU A 91 1.30 19.58 -1.33
CA GLU A 91 2.76 19.55 -1.27
C GLU A 91 3.36 18.65 -2.37
N VAL A 92 2.78 17.48 -2.59
CA VAL A 92 3.20 16.57 -3.67
C VAL A 92 3.10 17.26 -5.03
N ARG A 93 1.97 17.89 -5.33
CA ARG A 93 1.79 18.63 -6.60
C ARG A 93 2.80 19.76 -6.75
N LYS A 94 3.03 20.53 -5.68
CA LYS A 94 4.01 21.64 -5.69
C LYS A 94 5.43 21.12 -5.91
N ARG A 95 5.79 20.01 -5.27
CA ARG A 95 7.16 19.47 -5.29
C ARG A 95 7.51 18.78 -6.60
N TYR A 96 6.57 18.00 -7.15
CA TYR A 96 6.84 17.11 -8.30
C TYR A 96 6.20 17.59 -9.61
N GLY A 97 5.40 18.66 -9.59
CA GLY A 97 4.77 19.22 -10.78
C GLY A 97 3.75 18.29 -11.45
N VAL A 98 3.25 17.27 -10.73
CA VAL A 98 2.31 16.29 -11.30
C VAL A 98 0.87 16.85 -11.21
N PRO A 99 0.11 16.91 -12.32
CA PRO A 99 -1.28 17.35 -12.32
C PRO A 99 -2.17 16.47 -11.43
N LYS A 100 -3.22 17.08 -10.86
CA LYS A 100 -4.17 16.38 -10.01
C LYS A 100 -4.81 15.19 -10.73
N GLU A 101 -5.18 15.39 -11.98
CA GLU A 101 -5.85 14.39 -12.83
C GLU A 101 -4.97 13.15 -13.03
N VAL A 102 -3.66 13.33 -13.12
CA VAL A 102 -2.68 12.23 -13.21
C VAL A 102 -2.61 11.48 -11.88
N LEU A 103 -2.55 12.20 -10.76
CA LEU A 103 -2.55 11.58 -9.43
C LEU A 103 -3.83 10.80 -9.16
N ASP A 104 -4.99 11.36 -9.51
CA ASP A 104 -6.28 10.68 -9.38
C ASP A 104 -6.33 9.41 -10.23
N ARG A 105 -5.85 9.47 -11.47
CA ARG A 105 -5.79 8.30 -12.35
C ARG A 105 -4.86 7.21 -11.82
N LEU A 106 -3.70 7.59 -11.27
CA LEU A 106 -2.77 6.64 -10.63
C LEU A 106 -3.40 5.98 -9.39
N ALA A 107 -4.23 6.70 -8.67
CA ALA A 107 -5.00 6.14 -7.55
C ALA A 107 -6.13 5.21 -8.04
N GLU A 108 -6.88 5.58 -9.07
CA GLU A 108 -7.93 4.75 -9.68
C GLU A 108 -7.41 3.39 -10.17
N ILE A 109 -6.21 3.36 -10.77
CA ILE A 109 -5.57 2.11 -11.20
C ILE A 109 -4.83 1.37 -10.08
N GLY A 110 -4.95 1.86 -8.84
CA GLY A 110 -4.38 1.22 -7.66
C GLY A 110 -2.85 1.24 -7.59
N LEU A 111 -2.21 2.19 -8.29
CA LEU A 111 -0.76 2.40 -8.18
C LEU A 111 -0.40 3.26 -6.97
N LEU A 112 -1.27 4.20 -6.61
CA LEU A 112 -1.17 5.02 -5.41
C LEU A 112 -2.34 4.70 -4.47
N THR A 113 -2.09 4.86 -3.16
CA THR A 113 -3.08 4.59 -2.11
C THR A 113 -3.22 5.80 -1.16
N PRO A 114 -3.65 6.97 -1.69
CA PRO A 114 -3.85 8.15 -0.87
C PRO A 114 -4.98 7.95 0.15
N ASN A 115 -4.87 8.65 1.27
CA ASN A 115 -5.97 8.81 2.22
C ASN A 115 -6.23 10.30 2.50
N ARG A 116 -7.07 10.61 3.49
CA ARG A 116 -7.40 12.01 3.86
C ARG A 116 -6.18 12.86 4.27
N ARG A 117 -5.08 12.23 4.73
CA ARG A 117 -3.82 12.92 5.09
C ARG A 117 -2.87 13.07 3.92
N GLY A 118 -3.14 12.41 2.78
CA GLY A 118 -2.33 12.46 1.58
C GLY A 118 -1.65 11.11 1.25
N TYR A 119 -0.46 11.19 0.73
CA TYR A 119 0.32 10.09 0.15
C TYR A 119 1.31 9.51 1.14
N SER A 120 1.45 8.18 1.16
CA SER A 120 2.47 7.48 1.93
C SER A 120 3.88 7.77 1.40
N PRO A 121 4.95 7.51 2.17
CA PRO A 121 6.32 7.64 1.66
C PRO A 121 6.56 6.81 0.39
N SER A 122 5.95 5.62 0.29
CA SER A 122 6.03 4.77 -0.91
C SER A 122 5.30 5.39 -2.10
N ASP A 123 4.10 5.95 -1.89
CA ASP A 123 3.38 6.68 -2.93
C ASP A 123 4.20 7.88 -3.43
N VAL A 124 4.82 8.62 -2.51
CA VAL A 124 5.68 9.77 -2.85
C VAL A 124 6.87 9.34 -3.69
N ALA A 125 7.52 8.24 -3.35
CA ALA A 125 8.62 7.68 -4.14
C ALA A 125 8.18 7.27 -5.55
N ILE A 126 6.99 6.67 -5.68
CA ILE A 126 6.40 6.33 -6.99
C ILE A 126 6.12 7.61 -7.80
N ILE A 127 5.53 8.63 -7.18
CA ILE A 127 5.24 9.92 -7.83
C ILE A 127 6.54 10.59 -8.30
N GLU A 128 7.57 10.61 -7.46
CA GLU A 128 8.88 11.14 -7.81
C GLU A 128 9.48 10.39 -9.01
N ALA A 129 9.43 9.05 -9.00
CA ALA A 129 9.94 8.23 -10.10
C ALA A 129 9.20 8.53 -11.41
N ILE A 130 7.87 8.63 -11.38
CA ILE A 130 7.04 8.99 -12.56
C ILE A 130 7.38 10.40 -13.05
N SER A 131 7.53 11.37 -12.14
CA SER A 131 7.91 12.75 -12.51
C SER A 131 9.26 12.78 -13.24
N ARG A 132 10.26 12.07 -12.71
CA ARG A 132 11.60 11.94 -13.35
C ARG A 132 11.53 11.19 -14.68
N PHE A 133 10.68 10.18 -14.81
CA PHE A 133 10.49 9.43 -16.04
C PHE A 133 9.93 10.34 -17.14
N ARG A 134 8.92 11.15 -16.82
CA ARG A 134 8.36 12.15 -17.73
C ARG A 134 9.40 13.21 -18.12
N ALA A 135 10.15 13.72 -17.16
CA ALA A 135 11.23 14.68 -17.43
C ALA A 135 12.34 14.10 -18.33
N GLY A 136 12.51 12.77 -18.35
CA GLY A 136 13.41 12.04 -19.24
C GLY A 136 12.83 11.77 -20.64
N GLY A 137 11.61 12.27 -20.95
CA GLY A 137 10.98 12.13 -22.26
C GLY A 137 10.02 10.92 -22.39
N TYR A 138 9.75 10.20 -21.32
CA TYR A 138 8.75 9.15 -21.31
C TYR A 138 7.38 9.74 -20.96
N ASP A 139 6.75 10.35 -21.93
CA ASP A 139 5.49 11.07 -21.80
C ASP A 139 4.51 10.73 -22.93
N GLU A 140 3.39 11.43 -22.97
CA GLU A 140 2.34 11.23 -23.98
C GLU A 140 2.80 11.50 -25.42
N GLN A 141 3.89 12.24 -25.64
CA GLN A 141 4.42 12.52 -26.98
C GLN A 141 4.96 11.26 -27.64
N ILE A 142 5.50 10.34 -26.84
CA ILE A 142 5.92 9.01 -27.32
C ILE A 142 4.87 7.93 -27.06
N GLY A 143 3.63 8.32 -26.68
CA GLY A 143 2.54 7.43 -26.38
C GLY A 143 2.63 6.74 -25.02
N PHE A 144 3.53 7.19 -24.12
CA PHE A 144 3.62 6.63 -22.78
C PHE A 144 2.59 7.26 -21.85
N THR A 145 1.77 6.43 -21.22
CA THR A 145 0.68 6.85 -20.36
C THR A 145 0.78 6.24 -18.95
N VAL A 146 -0.07 6.69 -18.03
CA VAL A 146 -0.16 6.09 -16.69
C VAL A 146 -0.50 4.59 -16.73
N TYR A 147 -1.21 4.14 -17.76
CA TYR A 147 -1.57 2.73 -17.93
C TYR A 147 -0.37 1.83 -18.24
N ASP A 148 0.70 2.39 -18.81
CA ASP A 148 1.93 1.65 -19.04
C ASP A 148 2.61 1.20 -17.74
N THR A 149 2.30 1.87 -16.62
CA THR A 149 2.79 1.48 -15.29
C THR A 149 2.17 0.18 -14.79
N LEU A 150 0.98 -0.22 -15.30
CA LEU A 150 0.29 -1.44 -14.89
C LEU A 150 1.10 -2.71 -15.19
N ARG A 151 1.89 -2.73 -16.28
CA ARG A 151 2.77 -3.86 -16.59
C ARG A 151 3.84 -4.06 -15.52
N TYR A 152 4.40 -2.97 -15.00
CA TYR A 152 5.38 -3.03 -13.92
C TYR A 152 4.74 -3.47 -12.61
N LYS A 153 3.55 -2.91 -12.31
CA LYS A 153 2.76 -3.30 -11.12
C LYS A 153 2.47 -4.79 -11.13
N ALA A 154 1.91 -5.31 -12.22
CA ALA A 154 1.54 -6.72 -12.34
C ALA A 154 2.75 -7.67 -12.19
N ALA A 155 3.88 -7.33 -12.85
CA ALA A 155 5.10 -8.13 -12.74
C ALA A 155 5.68 -8.14 -11.33
N LEU A 156 5.68 -6.98 -10.66
CA LEU A 156 6.18 -6.86 -9.29
C LEU A 156 5.24 -7.48 -8.25
N GLU A 157 3.93 -7.42 -8.44
CA GLU A 157 2.96 -8.08 -7.54
C GLU A 157 3.16 -9.59 -7.52
N GLU A 158 3.41 -10.19 -8.69
CA GLU A 158 3.70 -11.63 -8.80
C GLU A 158 5.04 -11.97 -8.13
N LEU A 159 6.08 -11.19 -8.41
CA LEU A 159 7.40 -11.40 -7.81
C LEU A 159 7.33 -11.28 -6.28
N VAL A 160 6.73 -10.20 -5.76
CA VAL A 160 6.62 -9.97 -4.30
C VAL A 160 5.82 -11.07 -3.62
N ARG A 161 4.76 -11.60 -4.25
CA ARG A 161 4.01 -12.73 -3.70
C ARG A 161 4.91 -13.96 -3.53
N GLN A 162 5.68 -14.32 -4.58
CA GLN A 162 6.62 -15.42 -4.54
C GLN A 162 7.73 -15.22 -3.49
N GLU A 163 8.26 -14.00 -3.37
CA GLU A 163 9.26 -13.66 -2.36
C GLU A 163 8.72 -13.85 -0.94
N VAL A 164 7.50 -13.39 -0.68
CA VAL A 164 6.84 -13.55 0.62
C VAL A 164 6.60 -15.03 0.93
N ASP A 165 6.10 -15.80 -0.05
CA ASP A 165 5.87 -17.24 0.12
C ASP A 165 7.17 -17.97 0.49
N VAL A 166 8.27 -17.70 -0.23
CA VAL A 166 9.59 -18.28 0.06
C VAL A 166 10.11 -17.90 1.45
N VAL A 167 9.95 -16.64 1.85
CA VAL A 167 10.34 -16.17 3.18
C VAL A 167 9.53 -16.89 4.26
N MET A 168 8.21 -16.99 4.07
CA MET A 168 7.32 -17.66 5.02
C MET A 168 7.64 -19.15 5.16
N GLU A 169 7.84 -19.86 4.03
CA GLU A 169 8.19 -21.28 4.05
C GLU A 169 9.52 -21.56 4.76
N ARG A 170 10.54 -20.71 4.53
CA ARG A 170 11.89 -20.93 5.07
C ARG A 170 12.05 -20.48 6.51
N LEU A 171 11.27 -19.50 6.96
CA LEU A 171 11.41 -18.90 8.30
C LEU A 171 10.31 -19.35 9.27
N ALA A 172 9.25 -20.01 8.79
CA ALA A 172 8.14 -20.46 9.62
C ALA A 172 8.61 -21.47 10.68
N GLY A 173 8.56 -21.06 11.95
CA GLY A 173 8.88 -21.91 13.11
C GLY A 173 10.37 -22.07 13.44
N GLU A 174 11.28 -21.59 12.59
CA GLU A 174 12.73 -21.72 12.82
C GLU A 174 13.39 -20.45 13.35
N VAL A 175 12.76 -19.30 13.08
CA VAL A 175 13.32 -17.97 13.42
C VAL A 175 12.34 -17.17 14.27
N PRO A 176 12.78 -16.54 15.36
CA PRO A 176 11.94 -15.65 16.15
C PRO A 176 11.38 -14.49 15.30
N PRO A 177 10.12 -14.06 15.52
CA PRO A 177 9.46 -13.02 14.71
C PRO A 177 10.25 -11.71 14.61
N GLU A 178 10.92 -11.31 15.71
CA GLU A 178 11.75 -10.11 15.75
C GLU A 178 12.93 -10.21 14.76
N ARG A 179 13.53 -11.39 14.68
CA ARG A 179 14.66 -11.66 13.77
C ARG A 179 14.22 -11.65 12.31
N VAL A 180 13.00 -12.12 12.03
CA VAL A 180 12.41 -12.04 10.67
C VAL A 180 12.27 -10.58 10.23
N VAL A 181 11.79 -9.71 11.12
CA VAL A 181 11.66 -8.27 10.83
C VAL A 181 13.02 -7.64 10.52
N GLU A 182 14.04 -7.90 11.36
CA GLU A 182 15.40 -7.41 11.12
C GLU A 182 15.98 -7.89 9.77
N MET A 183 15.75 -9.15 9.41
CA MET A 183 16.19 -9.71 8.12
C MET A 183 15.51 -9.06 6.95
N LEU A 184 14.18 -8.81 7.03
CA LEU A 184 13.42 -8.14 5.98
C LEU A 184 13.88 -6.69 5.80
N GLU A 185 14.11 -5.97 6.90
CA GLU A 185 14.64 -4.60 6.86
C GLU A 185 16.04 -4.55 6.27
N ALA A 186 16.93 -5.41 6.71
CA ALA A 186 18.30 -5.50 6.20
C ALA A 186 18.35 -5.92 4.72
N GLY A 187 17.43 -6.79 4.29
CA GLY A 187 17.35 -7.30 2.92
C GLY A 187 16.68 -6.33 1.94
N ALA A 188 15.88 -5.38 2.41
CA ALA A 188 15.03 -4.55 1.55
C ALA A 188 15.83 -3.71 0.54
N GLN A 189 16.92 -3.08 0.94
CA GLN A 189 17.74 -2.28 0.02
C GLN A 189 18.58 -3.14 -0.93
N PRO A 190 19.33 -4.17 -0.46
CA PRO A 190 20.04 -5.10 -1.35
C PRO A 190 19.14 -5.75 -2.40
N LEU A 191 17.90 -6.10 -2.07
CA LEU A 191 16.95 -6.67 -3.02
C LEU A 191 16.54 -5.66 -4.12
N LYS A 192 16.27 -4.41 -3.76
CA LYS A 192 15.99 -3.34 -4.73
C LYS A 192 17.17 -3.13 -5.68
N ASP A 193 18.40 -3.13 -5.15
CA ASP A 193 19.61 -2.96 -5.93
C ASP A 193 19.82 -4.13 -6.90
N LEU A 194 19.53 -5.36 -6.47
CA LEU A 194 19.55 -6.56 -7.31
C LEU A 194 18.52 -6.46 -8.45
N ILE A 195 17.27 -6.09 -8.14
CA ILE A 195 16.21 -5.92 -9.15
C ILE A 195 16.63 -4.86 -10.18
N ALA A 196 17.15 -3.71 -9.75
CA ALA A 196 17.62 -2.65 -10.63
C ALA A 196 18.78 -3.11 -11.54
N ALA A 197 19.74 -3.83 -10.99
CA ALA A 197 20.87 -4.37 -11.75
C ALA A 197 20.41 -5.42 -12.78
N LEU A 198 19.53 -6.33 -12.39
CA LEU A 198 18.95 -7.34 -13.29
C LEU A 198 18.13 -6.68 -14.40
N HIS A 199 17.30 -5.69 -14.08
CA HIS A 199 16.52 -4.95 -15.06
C HIS A 199 17.44 -4.32 -16.12
N THR A 200 18.50 -3.64 -15.71
CA THR A 200 19.49 -3.03 -16.62
C THR A 200 20.15 -4.07 -17.50
N LYS A 201 20.61 -5.18 -16.92
CA LYS A 201 21.25 -6.27 -17.66
C LYS A 201 20.33 -6.88 -18.71
N LEU A 202 19.07 -7.17 -18.32
CA LEU A 202 18.08 -7.76 -19.23
C LEU A 202 17.67 -6.79 -20.33
N MET A 203 17.57 -5.50 -20.04
CA MET A 203 17.28 -4.46 -21.03
C MET A 203 18.36 -4.42 -22.12
N VAL A 204 19.64 -4.41 -21.72
CA VAL A 204 20.76 -4.41 -22.67
C VAL A 204 20.74 -5.66 -23.54
N ALA A 205 20.58 -6.84 -22.93
CA ALA A 205 20.54 -8.11 -23.66
C ALA A 205 19.37 -8.15 -24.68
N GLU A 206 18.21 -7.59 -24.30
CA GLU A 206 17.05 -7.54 -25.21
C GLU A 206 17.28 -6.58 -26.39
N LEU A 207 17.92 -5.44 -26.16
CA LEU A 207 18.27 -4.50 -27.22
C LEU A 207 19.30 -5.09 -28.20
N GLU A 208 20.27 -5.83 -27.70
CA GLU A 208 21.27 -6.53 -28.54
C GLU A 208 20.63 -7.62 -29.40
N ARG A 209 19.65 -8.37 -28.86
CA ARG A 209 18.94 -9.41 -29.57
C ARG A 209 18.06 -8.90 -30.73
N ARG A 210 17.63 -7.64 -30.67
CA ARG A 210 16.78 -6.99 -31.69
C ARG A 210 17.56 -6.24 -32.76
N ARG A 211 18.86 -6.20 -32.64
CA ARG A 211 19.77 -5.66 -33.68
C ARG A 211 20.05 -6.67 -34.77
#